data_ffa19cfc037d541e4a9cc631093ac70c
#
_entry.id   ffa19cfc037d541e4a9cc631093ac70c
#
_cell.length_a   1.000
_cell.length_b   1.000
_cell.length_c   1.000
_cell.angle_alpha   90.00
_cell.angle_beta   90.00
_cell.angle_gamma   90.00
#
_symmetry.space_group_name_H-M   'P 1'
#
loop_
_entity.id
_entity.type
_entity.pdbx_description
1 polymer ?
#
loop_
_entity_poly.entity_id
_entity_poly.type
_entity_poly.pdbx_seq_one_letter_code
_entity_poly.pdbx_strand_id
1 'polypeptide(L)'
;AAPEWADYVKTGSHRERPPVQADWWYVRSAAVLRKVAMMGPIGANHMAQQFGGPKDRGVKQNRAVSGSRNIARTILQQLSSCDLIISKHNLAGTVNLGKILTGTGQSMLDDAAHAVRGSAEEKYPGLSGF
;
A
#
# COMPACT_ATOMS: atom_id res chain seq x y z
N ALA A 1 -5.56 -13.54 3.28
CA ALA A 1 -4.50 -14.45 2.85
C ALA A 1 -3.98 -14.07 1.47
N ALA A 2 -2.73 -14.39 1.19
CA ALA A 2 -2.15 -14.13 -0.13
C ALA A 2 -2.85 -14.99 -1.19
N PRO A 3 -3.11 -14.45 -2.40
CA PRO A 3 -3.68 -15.26 -3.48
C PRO A 3 -2.69 -16.33 -3.96
N GLU A 4 -3.20 -17.37 -4.60
CA GLU A 4 -2.38 -18.49 -5.10
C GLU A 4 -1.32 -18.02 -6.10
N TRP A 5 -1.66 -17.04 -6.94
CA TRP A 5 -0.73 -16.53 -7.95
C TRP A 5 0.38 -15.62 -7.38
N ALA A 6 0.33 -15.29 -6.09
CA ALA A 6 1.33 -14.41 -5.45
C ALA A 6 2.76 -14.95 -5.55
N ASP A 7 2.92 -16.28 -5.58
CA ASP A 7 4.24 -16.90 -5.66
C ASP A 7 4.89 -16.81 -7.04
N TYR A 8 4.15 -16.42 -8.07
CA TYR A 8 4.59 -16.52 -9.47
C TYR A 8 4.73 -15.18 -10.18
N VAL A 9 4.30 -14.08 -9.57
CA VAL A 9 4.16 -12.79 -10.26
C VAL A 9 5.25 -11.80 -9.89
N LYS A 10 5.54 -10.89 -10.83
CA LYS A 10 6.30 -9.66 -10.55
C LYS A 10 5.37 -8.59 -10.02
N THR A 11 5.88 -7.68 -9.20
CA THR A 11 5.09 -6.59 -8.64
C THR A 11 4.89 -5.41 -9.59
N GLY A 12 5.51 -5.43 -10.75
CA GLY A 12 5.34 -4.40 -11.77
C GLY A 12 6.18 -4.68 -13.00
N SER A 13 5.88 -4.01 -14.11
CA SER A 13 6.61 -4.17 -15.36
C SER A 13 8.06 -3.66 -15.29
N HIS A 14 8.36 -2.79 -14.32
CA HIS A 14 9.71 -2.25 -14.10
C HIS A 14 10.61 -3.18 -13.30
N ARG A 15 10.05 -4.23 -12.69
CA ARG A 15 10.82 -5.23 -11.94
C ARG A 15 11.32 -6.32 -12.87
N GLU A 16 12.56 -6.75 -12.68
CA GLU A 16 13.15 -7.83 -13.48
C GLU A 16 12.82 -9.20 -12.91
N ARG A 17 12.64 -9.28 -11.59
CA ARG A 17 12.45 -10.53 -10.85
C ARG A 17 11.26 -10.45 -9.91
N PRO A 18 10.65 -11.61 -9.58
CA PRO A 18 9.61 -11.65 -8.54
C PRO A 18 10.20 -11.33 -7.16
N PRO A 19 9.34 -11.00 -6.18
CA PRO A 19 9.80 -10.72 -4.81
C PRO A 19 10.54 -11.92 -4.20
N VAL A 20 11.59 -11.63 -3.45
CA VAL A 20 12.38 -12.67 -2.76
C VAL A 20 11.87 -12.95 -1.35
N GLN A 21 11.14 -12.03 -0.73
CA GLN A 21 10.57 -12.21 0.60
C GLN A 21 9.34 -13.12 0.53
N ALA A 22 9.25 -14.11 1.42
CA ALA A 22 8.13 -15.04 1.43
C ALA A 22 6.81 -14.36 1.86
N ASP A 23 6.90 -13.33 2.69
CA ASP A 23 5.76 -12.59 3.24
C ASP A 23 5.51 -11.25 2.51
N TRP A 24 5.99 -11.09 1.29
CA TRP A 24 5.93 -9.82 0.56
C TRP A 24 4.50 -9.29 0.40
N TRP A 25 3.52 -10.19 0.27
CA TRP A 25 2.11 -9.79 0.12
C TRP A 25 1.62 -9.02 1.34
N TYR A 26 1.93 -9.53 2.52
CA TYR A 26 1.52 -8.90 3.78
C TYR A 26 2.25 -7.59 4.03
N VAL A 27 3.52 -7.52 3.70
CA VAL A 27 4.30 -6.27 3.78
C VAL A 27 3.74 -5.22 2.83
N ARG A 28 3.40 -5.61 1.59
CA ARG A 28 2.78 -4.72 0.62
C ARG A 28 1.39 -4.27 1.09
N SER A 29 0.61 -5.16 1.69
CA SER A 29 -0.70 -4.82 2.24
C SER A 29 -0.60 -3.80 3.37
N ALA A 30 0.38 -3.93 4.24
CA ALA A 30 0.65 -2.95 5.30
C ALA A 30 1.04 -1.59 4.73
N ALA A 31 1.88 -1.58 3.70
CA ALA A 31 2.28 -0.35 3.01
C ALA A 31 1.08 0.34 2.34
N VAL A 32 0.18 -0.44 1.71
CA VAL A 32 -1.05 0.08 1.10
C VAL A 32 -1.95 0.71 2.16
N LEU A 33 -2.15 0.04 3.29
CA LEU A 33 -2.97 0.57 4.38
C LEU A 33 -2.41 1.90 4.90
N ARG A 34 -1.10 1.98 5.09
CA ARG A 34 -0.43 3.21 5.51
C ARG A 34 -0.62 4.34 4.49
N LYS A 35 -0.49 4.04 3.21
CA LYS A 35 -0.68 5.05 2.15
C LYS A 35 -2.12 5.54 2.07
N VAL A 36 -3.10 4.66 2.27
CA VAL A 36 -4.51 5.07 2.36
C VAL A 36 -4.71 6.05 3.51
N ALA A 37 -4.10 5.78 4.66
CA ALA A 37 -4.20 6.67 5.83
C ALA A 37 -3.60 8.04 5.57
N MET A 38 -2.48 8.12 4.85
CA MET A 38 -1.74 9.36 4.63
C MET A 38 -2.27 10.19 3.46
N MET A 39 -2.76 9.53 2.41
CA MET A 39 -3.12 10.20 1.16
C MET A 39 -4.62 10.47 1.01
N GLY A 40 -5.44 9.95 1.93
CA GLY A 40 -6.89 10.12 1.87
C GLY A 40 -7.51 9.26 0.76
N PRO A 41 -8.61 9.71 0.12
CA PRO A 41 -9.27 8.90 -0.90
C PRO A 41 -8.31 8.53 -2.03
N ILE A 42 -8.15 7.23 -2.29
CA ILE A 42 -7.22 6.71 -3.29
C ILE A 42 -7.80 5.47 -3.96
N GLY A 43 -7.71 5.42 -5.28
CA GLY A 43 -8.14 4.27 -6.08
C GLY A 43 -6.98 3.35 -6.46
N ALA A 44 -7.30 2.20 -7.08
CA ALA A 44 -6.32 1.20 -7.46
C ALA A 44 -5.27 1.73 -8.45
N ASN A 45 -5.67 2.55 -9.43
CA ASN A 45 -4.73 3.10 -10.40
C ASN A 45 -3.71 4.03 -9.73
N HIS A 46 -4.17 4.92 -8.85
CA HIS A 46 -3.29 5.82 -8.12
C HIS A 46 -2.39 5.05 -7.16
N MET A 47 -2.92 4.03 -6.49
CA MET A 47 -2.11 3.18 -5.62
C MET A 47 -1.03 2.43 -6.40
N ALA A 48 -1.34 1.94 -7.60
CA ALA A 48 -0.34 1.29 -8.45
C ALA A 48 0.78 2.24 -8.85
N GLN A 49 0.48 3.51 -9.09
CA GLN A 49 1.49 4.53 -9.38
C GLN A 49 2.46 4.73 -8.22
N GLN A 50 1.99 4.60 -6.98
CA GLN A 50 2.83 4.75 -5.78
C GLN A 50 3.90 3.64 -5.67
N PHE A 51 3.66 2.49 -6.27
CA PHE A 51 4.59 1.35 -6.29
C PHE A 51 5.29 1.18 -7.63
N GLY A 52 5.27 2.21 -8.46
CA GLY A 52 5.98 2.22 -9.71
C GLY A 52 7.45 2.56 -9.58
N GLY A 53 8.14 2.63 -10.69
CA GLY A 53 9.55 3.01 -10.75
C GLY A 53 10.06 3.08 -12.17
N PRO A 54 11.35 3.35 -12.36
CA PRO A 54 11.93 3.43 -13.71
C PRO A 54 11.99 2.05 -14.35
N LYS A 55 11.55 1.99 -15.59
CA LYS A 55 11.61 0.76 -16.40
C LYS A 55 12.81 0.83 -17.34
N ASP A 56 13.61 -0.22 -17.34
CA ASP A 56 14.68 -0.42 -18.33
C ASP A 56 14.03 -0.83 -19.66
N ARG A 57 14.16 0.03 -20.65
CA ARG A 57 13.59 -0.15 -21.99
C ARG A 57 14.64 -0.59 -23.01
N GLY A 58 15.76 -1.11 -22.56
CA GLY A 58 16.87 -1.50 -23.42
C GLY A 58 17.66 -0.28 -23.92
N VAL A 59 17.68 -0.04 -25.23
CA VAL A 59 18.42 1.08 -25.83
C VAL A 59 17.70 2.42 -25.69
N LYS A 60 16.42 2.42 -25.30
CA LYS A 60 15.66 3.64 -25.06
C LYS A 60 15.91 4.16 -23.66
N GLN A 61 15.66 5.45 -23.45
CA GLN A 61 15.78 6.07 -22.13
C GLN A 61 14.80 5.44 -21.14
N ASN A 62 15.21 5.32 -19.87
CA ASN A 62 14.34 4.82 -18.82
C ASN A 62 13.14 5.72 -18.63
N ARG A 63 12.00 5.10 -18.40
CA ARG A 63 10.73 5.79 -18.20
C ARG A 63 10.05 5.27 -16.95
N ALA A 64 9.46 6.18 -16.16
CA ALA A 64 8.66 5.80 -15.01
C ALA A 64 7.38 5.09 -15.43
N VAL A 65 7.10 3.95 -14.83
CA VAL A 65 5.88 3.17 -15.09
C VAL A 65 5.22 2.83 -13.75
N SER A 66 3.91 2.57 -13.78
CA SER A 66 3.18 2.15 -12.59
C SER A 66 3.50 0.70 -12.22
N GLY A 67 3.25 0.35 -10.96
CA GLY A 67 3.29 -1.04 -10.52
C GLY A 67 2.09 -1.83 -11.02
N SER A 68 1.93 -3.06 -10.54
CA SER A 68 0.82 -3.92 -10.92
C SER A 68 -0.51 -3.39 -10.35
N ARG A 69 -1.45 -3.08 -11.23
CA ARG A 69 -2.80 -2.65 -10.85
C ARG A 69 -3.60 -3.79 -10.23
N ASN A 70 -3.37 -5.01 -10.69
CA ASN A 70 -4.08 -6.19 -10.18
C ASN A 70 -3.70 -6.45 -8.71
N ILE A 71 -2.42 -6.34 -8.37
CA ILE A 71 -1.94 -6.47 -6.99
C ILE A 71 -2.58 -5.38 -6.12
N ALA A 72 -2.53 -4.13 -6.55
CA ALA A 72 -3.12 -3.01 -5.81
C ALA A 72 -4.62 -3.20 -5.60
N ARG A 73 -5.34 -3.59 -6.65
CA ARG A 73 -6.78 -3.82 -6.59
C ARG A 73 -7.13 -4.95 -5.62
N THR A 74 -6.41 -6.07 -5.70
CA THR A 74 -6.66 -7.23 -4.85
C THR A 74 -6.40 -6.90 -3.38
N ILE A 75 -5.32 -6.18 -3.10
CA ILE A 75 -5.01 -5.74 -1.73
C ILE A 75 -6.12 -4.82 -1.19
N LEU A 76 -6.56 -3.85 -1.99
CA LEU A 76 -7.64 -2.95 -1.57
C LEU A 76 -8.94 -3.71 -1.31
N GLN A 77 -9.25 -4.71 -2.13
CA GLN A 77 -10.43 -5.57 -1.90
C GLN A 77 -10.31 -6.36 -0.61
N GLN A 78 -9.15 -6.93 -0.32
CA GLN A 78 -8.91 -7.69 0.90
C GLN A 78 -9.00 -6.80 2.14
N LEU A 79 -8.44 -5.60 2.09
CA LEU A 79 -8.53 -4.63 3.19
C LEU A 79 -9.97 -4.18 3.43
N SER A 80 -10.76 -4.01 2.37
CA SER A 80 -12.19 -3.69 2.49
C SER A 80 -12.97 -4.83 3.13
N SER A 81 -12.63 -6.08 2.79
CA SER A 81 -13.26 -7.27 3.39
C SER A 81 -12.96 -7.40 4.88
N CYS A 82 -11.82 -6.89 5.33
CA CYS A 82 -11.43 -6.85 6.74
C CYS A 82 -11.95 -5.62 7.48
N ASP A 83 -12.75 -4.77 6.83
CA ASP A 83 -13.31 -3.52 7.39
C ASP A 83 -12.26 -2.50 7.81
N LEU A 84 -11.06 -2.56 7.24
CA LEU A 84 -9.99 -1.60 7.52
C LEU A 84 -10.09 -0.35 6.65
N ILE A 85 -10.68 -0.46 5.47
CA ILE A 85 -10.93 0.66 4.55
C ILE A 85 -12.35 0.58 4.00
N ILE A 86 -12.89 1.72 3.60
CA ILE A 86 -14.20 1.80 2.95
C ILE A 86 -14.14 2.76 1.76
N SER A 87 -15.12 2.67 0.88
CA SER A 87 -15.26 3.60 -0.25
C SER A 87 -15.86 4.92 0.23
N LYS A 88 -15.29 6.03 -0.20
CA LYS A 88 -15.84 7.37 0.03
C LYS A 88 -16.55 7.85 -1.22
N HIS A 89 -17.75 8.37 -1.05
CA HIS A 89 -18.55 8.97 -2.12
C HIS A 89 -18.63 10.48 -1.95
N ASN A 90 -18.97 11.20 -3.03
CA ASN A 90 -19.22 12.64 -2.94
C ASN A 90 -20.52 12.90 -2.16
N LEU A 91 -20.85 14.18 -1.92
CA LEU A 91 -22.05 14.58 -1.17
C LEU A 91 -23.33 14.08 -1.84
N ALA A 92 -23.36 14.02 -3.17
CA ALA A 92 -24.50 13.50 -3.91
C ALA A 92 -24.59 11.97 -3.94
N GLY A 93 -23.53 11.28 -3.51
CA GLY A 93 -23.46 9.82 -3.52
C GLY A 93 -23.32 9.19 -4.90
N THR A 94 -23.10 10.00 -5.95
CA THR A 94 -23.05 9.54 -7.34
C THR A 94 -21.64 9.14 -7.80
N VAL A 95 -20.58 9.68 -7.17
CA VAL A 95 -19.20 9.42 -7.58
C VAL A 95 -18.43 8.82 -6.41
N ASN A 96 -17.75 7.72 -6.69
CA ASN A 96 -16.82 7.10 -5.73
C ASN A 96 -15.47 7.80 -5.81
N LEU A 97 -15.08 8.48 -4.73
CA LEU A 97 -13.82 9.23 -4.67
C LEU A 97 -12.61 8.36 -4.39
N GLY A 98 -12.81 7.10 -4.00
CA GLY A 98 -11.74 6.17 -3.67
C GLY A 98 -11.90 5.57 -2.28
N LYS A 99 -10.84 4.94 -1.78
CA LYS A 99 -10.84 4.27 -0.47
C LYS A 99 -10.30 5.19 0.59
N ILE A 100 -10.94 5.17 1.75
CA ILE A 100 -10.47 5.88 2.95
C ILE A 100 -10.36 4.91 4.12
N LEU A 101 -9.60 5.32 5.12
CA LEU A 101 -9.38 4.50 6.32
C LEU A 101 -10.63 4.52 7.22
N THR A 102 -10.94 3.37 7.81
CA THR A 102 -11.99 3.28 8.85
C THR A 102 -11.38 3.56 10.23
N GLY A 103 -12.25 3.71 11.23
CA GLY A 103 -11.79 3.82 12.63
C GLY A 103 -10.98 2.61 13.08
N THR A 104 -11.38 1.40 12.67
CA THR A 104 -10.65 0.17 12.97
C THR A 104 -9.27 0.17 12.35
N GLY A 105 -9.17 0.60 11.08
CA GLY A 105 -7.89 0.71 10.38
C GLY A 105 -6.96 1.73 11.04
N GLN A 106 -7.48 2.88 11.43
CA GLN A 106 -6.71 3.91 12.14
C GLN A 106 -6.18 3.37 13.47
N SER A 107 -7.02 2.67 14.23
CA SER A 107 -6.63 2.06 15.50
C SER A 107 -5.50 1.05 15.31
N MET A 108 -5.59 0.20 14.27
CA MET A 108 -4.55 -0.78 13.96
C MET A 108 -3.20 -0.11 13.65
N LEU A 109 -3.22 0.95 12.86
CA LEU A 109 -1.99 1.70 12.51
C LEU A 109 -1.39 2.39 13.72
N ASP A 110 -2.21 2.98 14.58
CA ASP A 110 -1.77 3.66 15.79
C ASP A 110 -1.16 2.66 16.79
N ASP A 111 -1.77 1.49 16.95
CA ASP A 111 -1.24 0.43 17.81
C ASP A 111 0.12 -0.08 17.30
N ALA A 112 0.27 -0.27 16.00
CA ALA A 112 1.54 -0.68 15.39
C ALA A 112 2.62 0.38 15.62
N ALA A 113 2.29 1.66 15.44
CA ALA A 113 3.22 2.77 15.67
C ALA A 113 3.64 2.84 17.14
N HIS A 114 2.71 2.65 18.06
CA HIS A 114 2.99 2.64 19.50
C HIS A 114 3.90 1.46 19.88
N ALA A 115 3.69 0.30 19.29
CA ALA A 115 4.49 -0.89 19.56
C ALA A 115 5.97 -0.72 19.19
N VAL A 116 6.29 0.07 18.15
CA VAL A 116 7.68 0.30 17.72
C VAL A 116 8.29 1.57 18.30
N ARG A 117 7.54 2.30 19.13
CA ARG A 117 7.98 3.58 19.71
C ARG A 117 9.28 3.44 20.51
N GLY A 118 9.38 2.41 21.35
CA GLY A 118 10.58 2.17 22.16
C GLY A 118 11.85 2.01 21.32
N SER A 119 11.77 1.21 20.25
CA SER A 119 12.89 1.00 19.33
C SER A 119 13.26 2.28 18.59
N ALA A 120 12.28 3.10 18.19
CA ALA A 120 12.53 4.37 17.53
C ALA A 120 13.19 5.38 18.46
N GLU A 121 12.78 5.43 19.73
CA GLU A 121 13.37 6.30 20.74
C GLU A 121 14.82 5.92 21.04
N GLU A 122 15.14 4.64 21.07
CA GLU A 122 16.52 4.16 21.23
C GLU A 122 17.42 4.60 20.09
N LYS A 123 16.89 4.51 18.85
CA LYS A 123 17.62 4.89 17.64
C LYS A 123 17.77 6.41 17.50
N TYR A 124 16.75 7.16 17.92
CA TYR A 124 16.69 8.61 17.84
C TYR A 124 16.31 9.19 19.22
N PRO A 125 17.28 9.39 20.12
CA PRO A 125 16.98 9.78 21.51
C PRO A 125 16.17 11.07 21.66
N GLY A 126 16.23 11.98 20.68
CA GLY A 126 15.44 13.22 20.69
C GLY A 126 13.95 13.03 20.62
N LEU A 127 13.47 11.85 20.21
CA LEU A 127 12.04 11.56 20.10
C LEU A 127 11.36 11.34 21.45
N SER A 128 12.10 10.97 22.49
CA SER A 128 11.53 10.71 23.82
C SER A 128 10.90 11.94 24.45
N GLY A 129 11.24 13.15 23.97
CA GLY A 129 10.69 14.41 24.46
C GLY A 129 9.31 14.78 23.87
N PHE A 130 8.75 13.97 22.96
CA PHE A 130 7.49 14.27 22.30
C PHE A 130 6.32 13.41 22.78
#